data_8fabf8d0e8ff04a94c8a20ee21bce5da
#
_entry.id   8fabf8d0e8ff04a94c8a20ee21bce5da
#
_cell.length_a   1.000
_cell.length_b   1.000
_cell.length_c   1.000
_cell.angle_alpha   90.00
_cell.angle_beta   90.00
_cell.angle_gamma   90.00
#
_symmetry.space_group_name_H-M   'P 1'
#
loop_
_entity.id
_entity.type
_entity.pdbx_description
1 polymer ?
#
loop_
_entity_poly.entity_id
_entity_poly.type
_entity_poly.pdbx_seq_one_letter_code
_entity_poly.pdbx_strand_id
1 'polypeptide(L)' 'MEYDNNKVVVGKKQILRSLSENNVKIVRIATDTDKEYAETIANVAKLHNVTVERRGTMSEIAAEFGIDVPSGAVAELKD' A
#
# COMPACT_ATOMS: atom_id res chain seq x y z
N MET A 1 -7.15 22.76 3.95
CA MET A 1 -6.33 22.22 2.95
C MET A 1 -6.86 20.90 2.47
N GLU A 2 -6.93 20.72 1.22
CA GLU A 2 -7.50 19.52 0.79
C GLU A 2 -6.54 18.37 0.86
N TYR A 3 -7.12 17.23 1.05
CA TYR A 3 -6.39 16.01 1.13
C TYR A 3 -5.90 15.62 -0.25
N ASP A 4 -4.64 15.31 -0.32
CA ASP A 4 -4.04 15.02 -1.60
C ASP A 4 -4.02 13.52 -1.85
N ASN A 5 -5.03 13.02 -2.52
CA ASN A 5 -5.15 11.61 -2.82
C ASN A 5 -4.16 11.13 -3.86
N ASN A 6 -3.46 12.05 -4.51
CA ASN A 6 -2.48 11.65 -5.50
C ASN A 6 -1.26 11.00 -4.89
N LYS A 7 -1.13 11.11 -3.58
CA LYS A 7 0.01 10.55 -2.88
C LYS A 7 -0.21 9.16 -2.36
N VAL A 8 -1.33 8.57 -2.68
CA VAL A 8 -1.66 7.23 -2.22
C VAL A 8 -2.16 6.40 -3.40
N VAL A 9 -1.64 5.19 -3.55
CA VAL A 9 -2.15 4.26 -4.54
C VAL A 9 -2.67 3.03 -3.83
N VAL A 10 -3.67 2.41 -4.42
CA VAL A 10 -4.40 1.30 -3.83
C VAL A 10 -4.39 0.13 -4.79
N GLY A 11 -4.21 -1.07 -4.24
CA GLY A 11 -4.29 -2.28 -5.03
C GLY A 11 -2.93 -2.77 -5.50
N LYS A 12 -2.83 -4.08 -5.67
CA LYS A 12 -1.56 -4.74 -5.96
C LYS A 12 -0.90 -4.20 -7.23
N LYS A 13 -1.67 -4.10 -8.31
CA LYS A 13 -1.11 -3.71 -9.59
C LYS A 13 -0.52 -2.31 -9.55
N GLN A 14 -1.25 -1.39 -8.94
CA GLN A 14 -0.79 -0.01 -8.83
C GLN A 14 0.43 0.10 -7.92
N ILE A 15 0.43 -0.65 -6.83
CA ILE A 15 1.54 -0.62 -5.90
C ILE A 15 2.79 -1.18 -6.54
N LEU A 16 2.69 -2.31 -7.23
CA LEU A 16 3.84 -2.91 -7.89
C LEU A 16 4.42 -1.99 -8.95
N ARG A 17 3.55 -1.32 -9.69
CA ARG A 17 4.00 -0.37 -10.69
C ARG A 17 4.75 0.79 -10.05
N SER A 18 4.19 1.35 -8.99
CA SER A 18 4.82 2.47 -8.31
C SER A 18 6.15 2.08 -7.68
N LEU A 19 6.24 0.85 -7.17
CA LEU A 19 7.50 0.34 -6.64
C LEU A 19 8.56 0.26 -7.72
N SER A 20 8.19 -0.22 -8.90
CA SER A 20 9.14 -0.33 -10.00
C SER A 20 9.63 1.03 -10.47
N GLU A 21 8.86 2.07 -10.22
CA GLU A 21 9.23 3.43 -10.57
C GLU A 21 9.99 4.14 -9.44
N ASN A 22 10.25 3.42 -8.35
CA ASN A 22 10.94 3.99 -7.17
C ASN A 22 10.22 5.19 -6.61
N ASN A 23 8.90 5.15 -6.63
CA ASN A 23 8.08 6.28 -6.24
C ASN A 23 7.32 6.05 -4.94
N VAL A 24 7.64 5.00 -4.22
CA VAL A 24 6.91 4.63 -3.01
C VAL A 24 7.71 4.94 -1.76
N LYS A 25 7.06 5.57 -0.81
CA LYS A 25 7.65 5.90 0.48
C LYS A 25 7.47 4.76 1.47
N ILE A 26 6.25 4.23 1.56
CA ILE A 26 5.94 3.16 2.49
C ILE A 26 4.76 2.37 1.96
N VAL A 27 4.74 1.07 2.24
CA VAL A 27 3.64 0.20 1.87
C VAL A 27 2.96 -0.29 3.14
N ARG A 28 1.63 -0.20 3.16
CA ARG A 28 0.84 -0.69 4.28
C ARG A 28 0.04 -1.89 3.81
N ILE A 29 0.20 -3.03 4.49
CA ILE A 29 -0.49 -4.27 4.12
C ILE A 29 -1.41 -4.69 5.25
N ALA A 30 -2.64 -5.02 4.91
CA ALA A 30 -3.62 -5.46 5.90
C ALA A 30 -3.22 -6.80 6.51
N THR A 31 -3.58 -7.00 7.77
CA THR A 31 -3.27 -8.25 8.46
C THR A 31 -4.22 -9.38 8.05
N ASP A 32 -5.36 -9.04 7.48
CA ASP A 32 -6.37 -10.02 7.08
C ASP A 32 -6.47 -10.21 5.58
N THR A 33 -5.46 -9.77 4.83
CA THR A 33 -5.46 -9.99 3.40
C THR A 33 -4.84 -11.35 3.07
N ASP A 34 -5.05 -11.80 1.84
CA ASP A 34 -4.50 -13.05 1.37
C ASP A 34 -2.98 -13.09 1.52
N LYS A 35 -2.47 -14.21 2.00
CA LYS A 35 -1.06 -14.34 2.28
C LYS A 35 -0.19 -14.16 1.03
N GLU A 36 -0.59 -14.78 -0.06
CA GLU A 36 0.16 -14.71 -1.29
C GLU A 36 0.19 -13.28 -1.85
N TYR A 37 -0.95 -12.62 -1.78
CA TYR A 37 -1.07 -11.22 -2.17
C TYR A 37 -0.11 -10.36 -1.35
N ALA A 38 -0.12 -10.57 -0.03
CA ALA A 38 0.72 -9.79 0.87
C ALA A 38 2.20 -10.06 0.60
N GLU A 39 2.57 -11.32 0.40
CA GLU A 39 3.97 -11.66 0.18
C GLU A 39 4.52 -11.13 -1.13
N THR A 40 3.70 -11.14 -2.18
CA THR A 40 4.12 -10.60 -3.47
C THR A 40 4.50 -9.13 -3.33
N ILE A 41 3.63 -8.36 -2.67
CA ILE A 41 3.88 -6.94 -2.50
C ILE A 41 5.09 -6.70 -1.58
N ALA A 42 5.15 -7.43 -0.48
CA ALA A 42 6.23 -7.26 0.48
C ALA A 42 7.58 -7.58 -0.13
N ASN A 43 7.65 -8.64 -0.94
CA ASN A 43 8.91 -9.03 -1.57
C ASN A 43 9.39 -7.96 -2.55
N VAL A 44 8.49 -7.41 -3.35
CA VAL A 44 8.88 -6.37 -4.29
C VAL A 44 9.28 -5.09 -3.56
N ALA A 45 8.55 -4.73 -2.51
CA ALA A 45 8.91 -3.58 -1.71
C ALA A 45 10.31 -3.73 -1.12
N LYS A 46 10.63 -4.93 -0.65
CA LYS A 46 11.93 -5.21 -0.09
C LYS A 46 13.04 -5.06 -1.13
N LEU A 47 12.79 -5.52 -2.34
CA LEU A 47 13.75 -5.36 -3.42
C LEU A 47 14.08 -3.90 -3.70
N HIS A 48 13.13 -3.02 -3.46
CA HIS A 48 13.31 -1.58 -3.69
C HIS A 48 13.63 -0.83 -2.41
N ASN A 49 13.93 -1.55 -1.32
CA ASN A 49 14.28 -0.95 -0.03
C ASN A 49 13.18 -0.06 0.52
N VAL A 50 11.93 -0.47 0.32
CA VAL A 50 10.78 0.28 0.80
C VAL A 50 10.25 -0.36 2.07
N THR A 51 9.96 0.46 3.05
CA THR A 51 9.40 -0.02 4.33
C THR A 51 8.02 -0.60 4.14
N VAL A 52 7.76 -1.73 4.78
CA VAL A 52 6.46 -2.36 4.76
C VAL A 52 5.91 -2.45 6.17
N GLU A 53 4.67 -2.01 6.35
CA GLU A 53 3.98 -2.14 7.63
C GLU A 53 2.82 -3.09 7.48
N ARG A 54 2.73 -4.07 8.38
CA ARG A 54 1.60 -5.00 8.41
C ARG A 54 0.80 -4.68 9.66
N ARG A 55 -0.23 -3.86 9.50
CA ARG A 55 -0.98 -3.37 10.63
C ARG A 55 -2.38 -2.98 10.19
N GLY A 56 -3.37 -3.36 10.98
CA GLY A 56 -4.76 -3.05 10.72
C GLY A 56 -5.40 -4.01 9.74
N THR A 57 -6.72 -4.07 9.78
CA THR A 57 -7.48 -4.88 8.82
C THR A 57 -7.70 -4.09 7.55
N MET A 58 -8.22 -4.75 6.51
CA MET A 58 -8.56 -4.08 5.27
C MET A 58 -9.52 -2.92 5.52
N SER A 59 -10.51 -3.12 6.40
CA SER A 59 -11.46 -2.06 6.71
C SER A 59 -10.82 -0.91 7.46
N GLU A 60 -9.91 -1.21 8.36
CA GLU A 60 -9.22 -0.18 9.11
C GLU A 60 -8.32 0.66 8.22
N ILE A 61 -7.62 0.01 7.30
CA ILE A 61 -6.78 0.72 6.35
C ILE A 61 -7.63 1.62 5.45
N ALA A 62 -8.76 1.10 4.98
CA ALA A 62 -9.65 1.90 4.15
C ALA A 62 -10.12 3.14 4.88
N ALA A 63 -10.48 2.99 6.14
CA ALA A 63 -10.92 4.13 6.94
C ALA A 63 -9.82 5.13 7.16
N GLU A 64 -8.61 4.63 7.44
CA GLU A 64 -7.48 5.49 7.71
C GLU A 64 -7.08 6.33 6.50
N PHE A 65 -7.15 5.75 5.31
CA PHE A 65 -6.73 6.43 4.09
C PHE A 65 -7.88 7.02 3.29
N GLY A 66 -9.11 6.97 3.84
CA GLY A 66 -10.25 7.57 3.16
C GLY A 66 -10.63 6.86 1.88
N ILE A 67 -10.48 5.56 1.83
CA ILE A 67 -10.78 4.74 0.66
C ILE A 67 -12.17 4.16 0.79
N ASP A 68 -12.95 4.19 -0.29
CA ASP A 68 -14.34 3.74 -0.25
C ASP A 68 -14.52 2.25 -0.06
N VAL A 69 -13.56 1.44 -0.49
CA VAL A 69 -13.69 0.01 -0.38
C VAL A 69 -12.49 -0.57 0.36
N PRO A 70 -12.66 -1.66 1.09
CA PRO A 70 -11.54 -2.29 1.77
C PRO A 70 -10.45 -2.71 0.78
N SER A 71 -9.21 -2.57 1.19
CA SER A 71 -8.10 -2.91 0.34
C SER A 71 -7.05 -3.67 1.13
N GLY A 72 -6.48 -4.69 0.49
CA GLY A 72 -5.44 -5.49 1.13
C GLY A 72 -4.13 -4.74 1.30
N ALA A 73 -3.90 -3.71 0.51
CA ALA A 73 -2.67 -2.94 0.62
C ALA A 73 -2.84 -1.56 0.04
N VAL A 74 -2.10 -0.62 0.59
CA VAL A 74 -2.00 0.74 0.05
C VAL A 74 -0.54 1.15 0.12
N ALA A 75 -0.15 2.09 -0.71
CA ALA A 75 1.20 2.63 -0.70
C ALA A 75 1.13 4.14 -0.69
N GLU A 76 1.99 4.75 0.13
CA GLU A 76 2.15 6.19 0.12
C GLU A 76 3.30 6.52 -0.80
N LEU A 77 3.09 7.47 -1.68
CA LEU A 77 4.09 7.84 -2.66
C LEU A 77 5.01 8.92 -2.11
N LYS A 78 6.19 9.01 -2.69
CA LYS A 78 7.12 10.08 -2.36
C LYS A 78 6.59 11.40 -2.86
N ASP A 79 7.01 12.45 -2.21
CA ASP A 79 6.62 13.80 -2.61
C ASP A 79 7.32 14.25 -3.90
#